data_4aeb99f5d1ff27cc43debfacec2e981b
#
_entry.id   4aeb99f5d1ff27cc43debfacec2e981b
#
_cell.length_a   1.000
_cell.length_b   1.000
_cell.length_c   1.000
_cell.angle_alpha   90.00
_cell.angle_beta   90.00
_cell.angle_gamma   90.00
#
_symmetry.space_group_name_H-M   'P 1'
#
loop_
_entity.id
_entity.type
_entity.pdbx_description
1 polymer ?
#
loop_
_entity_poly.entity_id
_entity_poly.type
_entity_poly.pdbx_seq_one_letter_code
_entity_poly.pdbx_strand_id
1 'polypeptide(L)'
;MAVNDTFDAHGRMSIAADMGDCLFVAMDIRHTPMVAPGYYATVGFGVPAGLGLQAASGERPLILVGDGAFQMTGWELGNCRRHGWDPIVIVFNNAGWEMLRTFQPDSAYNDLETWNFAAIAETLGGRGWCVTTCRELGEAMAAAVAERGRFQMIEVMLARGAISPALERFVAALARLNRPPREA
;
A
#
# COMPACT_ATOMS: atom_id res chain seq x y z
N MET A 1 4.26 -11.60 10.64
CA MET A 1 3.48 -10.70 9.73
C MET A 1 3.51 -11.30 8.33
N ALA A 2 2.36 -11.48 7.67
CA ALA A 2 2.24 -12.22 6.41
C ALA A 2 3.29 -11.86 5.33
N VAL A 3 3.59 -10.57 5.11
CA VAL A 3 4.62 -10.16 4.14
C VAL A 3 6.02 -10.63 4.54
N ASN A 4 6.40 -10.46 5.82
CA ASN A 4 7.70 -10.94 6.31
C ASN A 4 7.82 -12.46 6.20
N ASP A 5 6.76 -13.19 6.52
CA ASP A 5 6.72 -14.65 6.43
C ASP A 5 6.85 -15.11 4.97
N THR A 6 6.19 -14.40 4.04
CA THR A 6 6.34 -14.63 2.59
C THR A 6 7.78 -14.34 2.13
N PHE A 7 8.39 -13.26 2.59
CA PHE A 7 9.77 -12.92 2.23
C PHE A 7 10.78 -13.92 2.80
N ASP A 8 10.55 -14.43 4.00
CA ASP A 8 11.39 -15.48 4.59
C ASP A 8 11.28 -16.81 3.81
N ALA A 9 10.11 -17.10 3.23
CA ALA A 9 9.87 -18.35 2.49
C ALA A 9 10.29 -18.28 1.00
N HIS A 10 10.14 -17.13 0.36
CA HIS A 10 10.24 -17.00 -1.11
C HIS A 10 11.29 -16.00 -1.59
N GLY A 11 12.01 -15.34 -0.68
CA GLY A 11 12.94 -14.26 -1.02
C GLY A 11 12.30 -12.87 -0.96
N ARG A 12 13.16 -11.86 -0.85
CA ARG A 12 12.75 -10.48 -0.66
C ARG A 12 12.50 -9.78 -1.99
N MET A 13 11.55 -8.86 -1.99
CA MET A 13 11.26 -7.97 -3.11
C MET A 13 11.53 -6.53 -2.69
N SER A 14 12.03 -5.70 -3.62
CA SER A 14 12.07 -4.26 -3.41
C SER A 14 10.65 -3.70 -3.22
N ILE A 15 10.48 -2.72 -2.34
CA ILE A 15 9.18 -2.15 -2.00
C ILE A 15 9.07 -0.76 -2.60
N ALA A 16 7.90 -0.47 -3.21
CA ALA A 16 7.42 0.89 -3.43
C ALA A 16 6.23 1.13 -2.51
N ALA A 17 6.36 2.05 -1.56
CA ALA A 17 5.26 2.43 -0.68
C ALA A 17 4.70 3.79 -1.07
N ASP A 18 3.37 3.91 -1.12
CA ASP A 18 2.69 5.19 -1.26
C ASP A 18 2.64 5.93 0.06
N MET A 19 2.20 7.19 0.04
CA MET A 19 1.95 7.96 1.25
C MET A 19 0.68 7.50 1.94
N GLY A 20 0.70 7.50 3.27
CA GLY A 20 -0.39 7.04 4.11
C GLY A 20 0.05 5.95 5.07
N ASP A 21 -0.89 5.22 5.63
CA ASP A 21 -0.59 4.14 6.57
C ASP A 21 0.21 3.00 5.95
N CYS A 22 0.09 2.80 4.63
CA CYS A 22 0.90 1.85 3.89
C CYS A 22 2.42 2.13 3.98
N LEU A 23 2.85 3.41 4.06
CA LEU A 23 4.25 3.75 4.33
C LEU A 23 4.68 3.32 5.74
N PHE A 24 3.85 3.59 6.74
CA PHE A 24 4.15 3.23 8.13
C PHE A 24 4.20 1.72 8.33
N VAL A 25 3.30 0.97 7.69
CA VAL A 25 3.36 -0.50 7.65
C VAL A 25 4.60 -1.01 6.92
N ALA A 26 5.02 -0.33 5.84
CA ALA A 26 6.23 -0.70 5.09
C ALA A 26 7.49 -0.66 5.96
N MET A 27 7.57 0.27 6.92
CA MET A 27 8.71 0.38 7.84
C MET A 27 8.84 -0.82 8.80
N ASP A 28 7.78 -1.59 9.00
CA ASP A 28 7.80 -2.83 9.80
C ASP A 28 8.20 -4.06 8.96
N ILE A 29 8.40 -3.90 7.64
CA ILE A 29 8.89 -4.97 6.76
C ILE A 29 10.41 -5.01 6.83
N ARG A 30 10.95 -6.20 7.16
CA ARG A 30 12.37 -6.36 7.50
C ARG A 30 13.30 -6.28 6.29
N HIS A 31 14.33 -5.44 6.39
CA HIS A 31 15.55 -5.44 5.57
C HIS A 31 15.35 -5.59 4.05
N THR A 32 14.57 -4.71 3.42
CA THR A 32 14.41 -4.68 1.98
C THR A 32 14.62 -3.26 1.45
N PRO A 33 15.18 -3.09 0.23
CA PRO A 33 15.21 -1.79 -0.40
C PRO A 33 13.80 -1.23 -0.57
N MET A 34 13.64 0.05 -0.23
CA MET A 34 12.35 0.72 -0.30
C MET A 34 12.46 2.10 -0.93
N VAL A 35 11.51 2.45 -1.79
CA VAL A 35 11.27 3.82 -2.28
C VAL A 35 9.91 4.30 -1.77
N ALA A 36 9.86 5.54 -1.34
CA ALA A 36 8.65 6.17 -0.80
C ALA A 36 8.71 7.69 -0.97
N PRO A 37 7.58 8.42 -0.97
CA PRO A 37 7.52 9.87 -1.21
C PRO A 37 7.84 10.68 0.05
N GLY A 38 8.92 10.37 0.75
CA GLY A 38 9.23 10.80 2.12
C GLY A 38 8.93 12.27 2.44
N TYR A 39 9.61 13.23 1.77
CA TYR A 39 9.57 14.63 2.19
C TYR A 39 8.28 15.36 1.79
N TYR A 40 7.83 15.21 0.54
CA TYR A 40 6.63 15.92 0.05
C TYR A 40 5.33 15.19 0.31
N ALA A 41 5.39 13.96 0.82
CA ALA A 41 4.20 13.15 1.08
C ALA A 41 3.26 13.03 -0.13
N THR A 42 3.83 12.86 -1.32
CA THR A 42 3.08 12.79 -2.59
C THR A 42 2.22 11.54 -2.64
N VAL A 43 0.91 11.73 -2.63
CA VAL A 43 -0.08 10.64 -2.78
C VAL A 43 -0.16 10.22 -4.25
N GLY A 44 -0.30 8.91 -4.50
CA GLY A 44 -0.26 8.35 -5.85
C GLY A 44 1.15 8.04 -6.36
N PHE A 45 2.16 8.07 -5.50
CA PHE A 45 3.55 7.76 -5.83
C PHE A 45 3.81 6.25 -5.99
N GLY A 46 3.17 5.42 -5.16
CA GLY A 46 3.55 4.02 -4.98
C GLY A 46 3.48 3.18 -6.26
N VAL A 47 2.38 3.28 -7.01
CA VAL A 47 2.21 2.49 -8.24
C VAL A 47 3.21 2.88 -9.32
N PRO A 48 3.35 4.15 -9.74
CA PRO A 48 4.36 4.55 -10.72
C PRO A 48 5.79 4.22 -10.28
N ALA A 49 6.12 4.43 -9.01
CA ALA A 49 7.44 4.12 -8.48
C ALA A 49 7.75 2.62 -8.52
N GLY A 50 6.77 1.77 -8.20
CA GLY A 50 6.93 0.32 -8.31
C GLY A 50 7.15 -0.14 -9.74
N LEU A 51 6.40 0.39 -10.70
CA LEU A 51 6.63 0.13 -12.12
C LEU A 51 8.02 0.61 -12.56
N GLY A 52 8.46 1.78 -12.07
CA GLY A 52 9.81 2.31 -12.29
C GLY A 52 10.90 1.41 -11.70
N LEU A 53 10.70 0.84 -10.52
CA LEU A 53 11.62 -0.14 -9.94
C LEU A 53 11.76 -1.37 -10.84
N GLN A 54 10.65 -1.94 -11.29
CA GLN A 54 10.70 -3.11 -12.18
C GLN A 54 11.34 -2.77 -13.52
N ALA A 55 11.03 -1.61 -14.09
CA ALA A 55 11.65 -1.17 -15.34
C ALA A 55 13.18 -1.00 -15.23
N ALA A 56 13.65 -0.50 -14.09
CA ALA A 56 15.08 -0.24 -13.87
C ALA A 56 15.87 -1.50 -13.49
N SER A 57 15.31 -2.38 -12.65
CA SER A 57 16.01 -3.54 -12.10
C SER A 57 15.73 -4.85 -12.85
N GLY A 58 14.61 -4.93 -13.56
CA GLY A 58 14.06 -6.19 -14.07
C GLY A 58 13.46 -7.10 -13.00
N GLU A 59 13.55 -6.71 -11.73
CA GLU A 59 13.04 -7.50 -10.61
C GLU A 59 11.60 -7.13 -10.26
N ARG A 60 10.85 -8.11 -9.81
CA ARG A 60 9.45 -7.96 -9.39
C ARG A 60 9.35 -7.20 -8.07
N PRO A 61 8.71 -6.01 -8.00
CA PRO A 61 8.54 -5.28 -6.77
C PRO A 61 7.26 -5.67 -6.02
N LEU A 62 7.23 -5.36 -4.72
CA LEU A 62 6.01 -5.25 -3.93
C LEU A 62 5.60 -3.78 -3.84
N ILE A 63 4.37 -3.46 -4.22
CA ILE A 63 3.79 -2.10 -4.15
C ILE A 63 2.77 -2.07 -3.01
N LEU A 64 2.90 -1.09 -2.12
CA LEU A 64 1.96 -0.85 -1.03
C LEU A 64 1.27 0.49 -1.28
N VAL A 65 -0.05 0.48 -1.38
CA VAL A 65 -0.85 1.67 -1.76
C VAL A 65 -2.18 1.70 -1.01
N GLY A 66 -2.62 2.87 -0.56
CA GLY A 66 -3.96 3.05 -0.03
C GLY A 66 -5.01 3.15 -1.15
N ASP A 67 -6.26 2.88 -0.82
CA ASP A 67 -7.40 2.96 -1.75
C ASP A 67 -7.53 4.34 -2.41
N GLY A 68 -7.41 5.43 -1.65
CA GLY A 68 -7.45 6.78 -2.21
C GLY A 68 -6.25 7.10 -3.11
N ALA A 69 -5.04 6.67 -2.73
CA ALA A 69 -3.85 6.85 -3.55
C ALA A 69 -3.94 6.04 -4.85
N PHE A 70 -4.50 4.83 -4.79
CA PHE A 70 -4.76 4.01 -5.97
C PHE A 70 -5.69 4.71 -6.97
N GLN A 71 -6.72 5.42 -6.49
CA GLN A 71 -7.64 6.15 -7.36
C GLN A 71 -6.94 7.23 -8.19
N MET A 72 -5.77 7.72 -7.77
CA MET A 72 -4.99 8.72 -8.51
C MET A 72 -4.19 8.10 -9.65
N THR A 73 -3.48 7.01 -9.41
CA THR A 73 -2.45 6.47 -10.34
C THR A 73 -2.51 4.98 -10.56
N GLY A 74 -3.44 4.27 -9.92
CA GLY A 74 -3.56 2.80 -10.03
C GLY A 74 -3.77 2.31 -11.46
N TRP A 75 -4.34 3.15 -12.32
CA TRP A 75 -4.57 2.89 -13.75
C TRP A 75 -3.29 2.60 -14.53
N GLU A 76 -2.13 3.07 -14.04
CA GLU A 76 -0.82 2.78 -14.65
C GLU A 76 -0.50 1.28 -14.67
N LEU A 77 -1.13 0.46 -13.82
CA LEU A 77 -1.01 -0.99 -13.86
C LEU A 77 -1.48 -1.59 -15.20
N GLY A 78 -2.36 -0.91 -15.94
CA GLY A 78 -2.75 -1.30 -17.28
C GLY A 78 -1.57 -1.38 -18.27
N ASN A 79 -0.45 -0.70 -18.00
CA ASN A 79 0.76 -0.78 -18.80
C ASN A 79 1.57 -2.06 -18.55
N CYS A 80 1.32 -2.80 -17.47
CA CYS A 80 2.07 -4.01 -17.14
C CYS A 80 2.06 -5.03 -18.28
N ARG A 81 0.89 -5.26 -18.90
CA ARG A 81 0.75 -6.20 -20.03
C ARG A 81 1.63 -5.81 -21.21
N ARG A 82 1.73 -4.51 -21.50
CA ARG A 82 2.53 -4.00 -22.63
C ARG A 82 4.02 -4.23 -22.44
N HIS A 83 4.50 -4.15 -21.19
CA HIS A 83 5.91 -4.22 -20.85
C HIS A 83 6.34 -5.57 -20.26
N GLY A 84 5.42 -6.53 -20.09
CA GLY A 84 5.70 -7.81 -19.44
C GLY A 84 6.01 -7.67 -17.94
N TRP A 85 5.51 -6.61 -17.28
CA TRP A 85 5.71 -6.40 -15.86
C TRP A 85 4.67 -7.15 -15.03
N ASP A 86 5.10 -7.64 -13.87
CA ASP A 86 4.29 -8.47 -12.99
C ASP A 86 4.40 -8.12 -11.50
N PRO A 87 4.32 -6.84 -11.10
CA PRO A 87 4.41 -6.45 -9.70
C PRO A 87 3.34 -7.14 -8.84
N ILE A 88 3.60 -7.26 -7.53
CA ILE A 88 2.56 -7.56 -6.55
C ILE A 88 2.13 -6.25 -5.91
N VAL A 89 0.84 -5.99 -5.85
CA VAL A 89 0.24 -4.77 -5.30
C VAL A 89 -0.63 -5.13 -4.12
N ILE A 90 -0.41 -4.52 -2.96
CA ILE A 90 -1.32 -4.60 -1.82
C ILE A 90 -2.05 -3.27 -1.73
N VAL A 91 -3.37 -3.30 -1.89
CA VAL A 91 -4.26 -2.14 -1.70
C VAL A 91 -4.86 -2.19 -0.31
N PHE A 92 -4.59 -1.19 0.51
CA PHE A 92 -5.20 -1.00 1.82
C PHE A 92 -6.55 -0.31 1.63
N ASN A 93 -7.65 -1.08 1.63
CA ASN A 93 -8.99 -0.55 1.41
C ASN A 93 -9.71 -0.36 2.74
N ASN A 94 -9.71 0.86 3.24
CA ASN A 94 -10.43 1.29 4.43
C ASN A 94 -11.55 2.32 4.10
N ALA A 95 -11.82 2.54 2.82
CA ALA A 95 -12.79 3.50 2.29
C ALA A 95 -12.55 4.92 2.82
N GLY A 96 -11.27 5.34 2.89
CA GLY A 96 -10.97 6.65 3.46
C GLY A 96 -9.53 7.14 3.37
N TRP A 97 -9.41 8.45 3.57
CA TRP A 97 -8.12 9.13 3.78
C TRP A 97 -7.72 9.05 5.25
N GLU A 98 -7.45 7.84 5.78
CA GLU A 98 -7.31 7.61 7.22
C GLU A 98 -6.12 8.36 7.84
N MET A 99 -5.02 8.54 7.13
CA MET A 99 -3.94 9.39 7.62
C MET A 99 -4.41 10.84 7.80
N LEU A 100 -5.18 11.39 6.86
CA LEU A 100 -5.71 12.76 6.98
C LEU A 100 -6.77 12.85 8.08
N ARG A 101 -7.56 11.81 8.27
CA ARG A 101 -8.54 11.73 9.37
C ARG A 101 -7.89 11.88 10.75
N THR A 102 -6.65 11.45 10.93
CA THR A 102 -5.94 11.64 12.21
C THR A 102 -5.70 13.11 12.55
N PHE A 103 -5.69 13.99 11.54
CA PHE A 103 -5.49 15.44 11.72
C PHE A 103 -6.80 16.22 11.66
N GLN A 104 -7.78 15.74 10.91
CA GLN A 104 -9.09 16.39 10.73
C GLN A 104 -10.21 15.33 10.81
N PRO A 105 -10.50 14.80 12.02
CA PRO A 105 -11.38 13.64 12.19
C PRO A 105 -12.81 13.86 11.71
N ASP A 106 -13.31 15.10 11.80
CA ASP A 106 -14.71 15.45 11.48
C ASP A 106 -14.91 15.86 10.02
N SER A 107 -13.87 15.83 9.20
CA SER A 107 -13.97 16.26 7.80
C SER A 107 -14.56 15.16 6.93
N ALA A 108 -15.69 15.44 6.30
CA ALA A 108 -16.42 14.50 5.44
C ALA A 108 -15.62 14.08 4.20
N TYR A 109 -14.66 14.90 3.72
CA TYR A 109 -13.80 14.52 2.59
C TYR A 109 -12.90 13.31 2.87
N ASN A 110 -12.72 12.94 4.15
CA ASN A 110 -11.97 11.73 4.49
C ASN A 110 -12.70 10.44 4.11
N ASP A 111 -13.99 10.50 3.87
CA ASP A 111 -14.79 9.34 3.47
C ASP A 111 -14.68 9.14 1.96
N LEU A 112 -14.28 7.95 1.56
CA LEU A 112 -14.25 7.55 0.15
C LEU A 112 -15.31 6.46 -0.10
N GLU A 113 -15.79 6.42 -1.34
CA GLU A 113 -16.56 5.28 -1.82
C GLU A 113 -15.66 4.07 -2.01
N THR A 114 -16.12 2.93 -1.57
CA THR A 114 -15.40 1.66 -1.73
C THR A 114 -15.50 1.19 -3.17
N TRP A 115 -14.34 1.03 -3.82
CA TRP A 115 -14.25 0.39 -5.12
C TRP A 115 -13.91 -1.09 -4.96
N ASN A 116 -14.29 -1.91 -5.93
CA ASN A 116 -13.85 -3.29 -6.02
C ASN A 116 -12.49 -3.36 -6.75
N PHE A 117 -11.41 -3.19 -5.98
CA PHE A 117 -10.05 -3.14 -6.55
C PHE A 117 -9.64 -4.49 -7.14
N ALA A 118 -10.08 -5.60 -6.55
CA ALA A 118 -9.84 -6.93 -7.10
C ALA A 118 -10.44 -7.08 -8.51
N ALA A 119 -11.67 -6.60 -8.75
CA ALA A 119 -12.27 -6.61 -10.07
C ALA A 119 -11.58 -5.62 -11.05
N ILE A 120 -11.10 -4.48 -10.56
CA ILE A 120 -10.31 -3.54 -11.35
C ILE A 120 -9.01 -4.20 -11.83
N ALA A 121 -8.34 -4.99 -10.99
CA ALA A 121 -7.15 -5.73 -11.40
C ALA A 121 -7.40 -6.62 -12.61
N GLU A 122 -8.47 -7.40 -12.60
CA GLU A 122 -8.85 -8.27 -13.71
C GLU A 122 -9.12 -7.46 -15.00
N THR A 123 -9.80 -6.32 -14.85
CA THR A 123 -10.09 -5.41 -15.98
C THR A 123 -8.81 -4.87 -16.60
N LEU A 124 -7.80 -4.55 -15.80
CA LEU A 124 -6.50 -4.06 -16.25
C LEU A 124 -5.53 -5.16 -16.72
N GLY A 125 -5.97 -6.44 -16.70
CA GLY A 125 -5.19 -7.58 -17.18
C GLY A 125 -4.28 -8.22 -16.13
N GLY A 126 -4.46 -7.89 -14.86
CA GLY A 126 -3.84 -8.55 -13.72
C GLY A 126 -4.68 -9.68 -13.16
N ARG A 127 -4.40 -10.07 -11.92
CA ARG A 127 -5.23 -10.95 -11.11
C ARG A 127 -5.57 -10.26 -9.79
N GLY A 128 -6.84 -10.30 -9.42
CA GLY A 128 -7.36 -9.69 -8.19
C GLY A 128 -7.62 -10.72 -7.09
N TRP A 129 -7.37 -10.30 -5.86
CA TRP A 129 -7.64 -11.02 -4.62
C TRP A 129 -8.31 -10.06 -3.64
N CYS A 130 -9.34 -10.48 -2.95
CA CYS A 130 -9.97 -9.71 -1.87
C CYS A 130 -9.83 -10.52 -0.57
N VAL A 131 -9.20 -9.93 0.45
CA VAL A 131 -8.87 -10.61 1.71
C VAL A 131 -9.29 -9.77 2.92
N THR A 132 -9.71 -10.46 3.97
CA THR A 132 -10.21 -9.85 5.21
C THR A 132 -9.45 -10.30 6.46
N THR A 133 -8.60 -11.31 6.33
CA THR A 133 -7.83 -11.89 7.44
C THR A 133 -6.35 -12.01 7.11
N CYS A 134 -5.51 -12.03 8.16
CA CYS A 134 -4.06 -12.27 7.99
C CYS A 134 -3.76 -13.62 7.34
N ARG A 135 -4.59 -14.66 7.59
CA ARG A 135 -4.43 -15.97 6.96
C ARG A 135 -4.67 -15.88 5.45
N GLU A 136 -5.79 -15.27 5.05
CA GLU A 136 -6.10 -15.07 3.63
C GLU A 136 -5.03 -14.22 2.92
N LEU A 137 -4.51 -13.18 3.59
CA LEU A 137 -3.40 -12.39 3.05
C LEU A 137 -2.16 -13.26 2.81
N GLY A 138 -1.80 -14.13 3.74
CA GLY A 138 -0.67 -15.06 3.57
C GLY A 138 -0.88 -16.03 2.40
N GLU A 139 -2.07 -16.59 2.27
CA GLU A 139 -2.43 -17.49 1.17
C GLU A 139 -2.41 -16.75 -0.19
N ALA A 140 -2.97 -15.54 -0.26
CA ALA A 140 -2.95 -14.71 -1.46
C ALA A 140 -1.53 -14.29 -1.85
N MET A 141 -0.68 -13.92 -0.87
CA MET A 141 0.72 -13.59 -1.10
C MET A 141 1.50 -14.79 -1.66
N ALA A 142 1.34 -15.97 -1.09
CA ALA A 142 1.99 -17.19 -1.59
C ALA A 142 1.56 -17.51 -3.03
N ALA A 143 0.27 -17.42 -3.32
CA ALA A 143 -0.26 -17.62 -4.67
C ALA A 143 0.25 -16.53 -5.64
N ALA A 144 0.28 -15.26 -5.21
CA ALA A 144 0.79 -14.15 -6.01
C ALA A 144 2.27 -14.32 -6.34
N VAL A 145 3.09 -14.78 -5.40
CA VAL A 145 4.52 -15.05 -5.64
C VAL A 145 4.72 -16.16 -6.66
N ALA A 146 3.91 -17.22 -6.57
CA ALA A 146 4.01 -18.38 -7.47
C ALA A 146 3.60 -18.06 -8.91
N GLU A 147 2.69 -17.11 -9.12
CA GLU A 147 2.20 -16.75 -10.45
C GLU A 147 3.02 -15.60 -11.04
N ARG A 148 3.51 -15.78 -12.27
CA ARG A 148 4.32 -14.81 -13.00
C ARG A 148 3.64 -14.40 -14.32
N GLY A 149 4.13 -13.31 -14.90
CA GLY A 149 3.72 -12.88 -16.25
C GLY A 149 2.51 -11.95 -16.28
N ARG A 150 1.87 -11.67 -15.15
CA ARG A 150 0.87 -10.61 -14.96
C ARG A 150 0.94 -10.05 -13.53
N PHE A 151 0.59 -8.80 -13.35
CA PHE A 151 0.55 -8.24 -12.00
C PHE A 151 -0.53 -8.90 -11.14
N GLN A 152 -0.27 -8.94 -9.84
CA GLN A 152 -1.19 -9.48 -8.83
C GLN A 152 -1.62 -8.35 -7.92
N MET A 153 -2.91 -8.18 -7.67
CA MET A 153 -3.43 -7.16 -6.76
C MET A 153 -4.19 -7.81 -5.61
N ILE A 154 -3.76 -7.54 -4.40
CA ILE A 154 -4.37 -8.04 -3.18
C ILE A 154 -5.05 -6.87 -2.48
N GLU A 155 -6.36 -6.83 -2.56
CA GLU A 155 -7.21 -5.89 -1.84
C GLU A 155 -7.40 -6.36 -0.41
N VAL A 156 -6.82 -5.64 0.55
CA VAL A 156 -6.95 -5.91 1.99
C VAL A 156 -8.06 -5.04 2.54
N MET A 157 -9.17 -5.67 2.91
CA MET A 157 -10.32 -4.98 3.51
C MET A 157 -10.02 -4.61 4.96
N LEU A 158 -10.07 -3.33 5.26
CA LEU A 158 -9.83 -2.78 6.58
C LEU A 158 -11.07 -2.04 7.08
N ALA A 159 -11.25 -2.01 8.39
CA ALA A 159 -12.28 -1.16 8.96
C ALA A 159 -11.94 0.32 8.76
N ARG A 160 -12.95 1.15 8.47
CA ARG A 160 -12.78 2.61 8.47
C ARG A 160 -12.31 3.06 9.86
N GLY A 161 -11.33 3.97 9.90
CA GLY A 161 -10.70 4.40 11.15
C GLY A 161 -9.58 3.48 11.65
N ALA A 162 -9.35 2.33 11.02
CA ALA A 162 -8.21 1.48 11.37
C ALA A 162 -6.90 2.11 10.90
N ILE A 163 -5.96 2.29 11.82
CA ILE A 163 -4.60 2.75 11.55
C ILE A 163 -3.58 1.79 12.15
N SER A 164 -2.37 1.77 11.59
CA SER A 164 -1.29 0.94 12.13
C SER A 164 -0.76 1.51 13.45
N PRO A 165 -0.20 0.67 14.33
CA PRO A 165 0.49 1.15 15.53
C PRO A 165 1.66 2.09 15.22
N ALA A 166 2.27 1.99 14.04
CA ALA A 166 3.35 2.88 13.60
C ALA A 166 2.80 4.29 13.30
N LEU A 167 1.70 4.40 12.55
CA LEU A 167 1.03 5.68 12.29
C LEU A 167 0.49 6.28 13.59
N GLU A 168 -0.10 5.48 14.47
CA GLU A 168 -0.60 5.95 15.78
C GLU A 168 0.52 6.61 16.61
N ARG A 169 1.69 5.96 16.69
CA ARG A 169 2.87 6.52 17.39
C ARG A 169 3.33 7.84 16.75
N PHE A 170 3.35 7.92 15.43
CA PHE A 170 3.73 9.12 14.70
C PHE A 170 2.78 10.29 15.00
N VAL A 171 1.47 10.07 14.90
CA VAL A 171 0.45 11.08 15.21
C VAL A 171 0.55 11.55 16.66
N ALA A 172 0.74 10.63 17.61
CA ALA A 172 0.91 10.97 19.01
C ALA A 172 2.18 11.81 19.26
N ALA A 173 3.27 11.54 18.53
CA ALA A 173 4.49 12.34 18.62
C ALA A 173 4.29 13.76 18.07
N LEU A 174 3.63 13.92 16.93
CA LEU A 174 3.31 15.23 16.35
C LEU A 174 2.40 16.05 17.27
N ALA A 175 1.40 15.43 17.85
CA ALA A 175 0.49 16.10 18.79
C ALA A 175 1.22 16.64 20.03
N ARG A 176 2.29 15.97 20.46
CA ARG A 176 3.14 16.46 21.59
C ARG A 176 3.99 17.65 21.17
N LEU A 177 4.55 17.64 19.97
CA LEU A 177 5.39 18.74 19.45
C LEU A 177 4.58 20.02 19.22
N ASN A 178 3.31 19.90 18.84
CA ASN A 178 2.42 21.02 18.55
C ASN A 178 1.68 21.57 19.79
N ARG A 179 1.93 21.03 20.98
CA ARG A 179 1.36 21.62 22.21
C ARG A 179 2.02 22.97 22.49
N PRO A 180 1.24 24.04 22.73
CA PRO A 180 1.79 25.31 23.18
C PRO A 180 2.57 25.12 24.49
N PRO A 181 3.64 25.91 24.72
CA PRO A 181 4.34 25.90 26.01
C PRO A 181 3.32 26.08 27.13
N ARG A 182 3.44 25.29 28.21
CA ARG A 182 2.63 25.55 29.42
C ARG A 182 3.02 26.94 29.93
N GLU A 183 2.04 27.82 30.00
CA GLU A 183 2.23 29.10 30.70
C GLU A 183 2.67 28.79 32.15
N ALA A 184 3.80 29.37 32.53
CA ALA A 184 4.42 29.18 33.85
C ALA A 184 3.74 30.08 34.88
#